data_62a95657f059ad201cf18ce617577352
#
_entry.id   62a95657f059ad201cf18ce617577352
#
_cell.length_a   1.000
_cell.length_b   1.000
_cell.length_c   1.000
_cell.angle_alpha   90.00
_cell.angle_beta   90.00
_cell.angle_gamma   90.00
#
_symmetry.space_group_name_H-M   'P 1'
#
loop_
_entity.id
_entity.type
_entity.pdbx_description
1 polymer ?
#
loop_
_entity_poly.entity_id
_entity_poly.type
_entity_poly.pdbx_seq_one_letter_code
_entity_poly.pdbx_strand_id
1 'polypeptide(L)'
;MKYVLAPLAGFTDAPFRRLCHEGGADLTYTEMVSAAGLAHGSSPTQHLLETMDGEGPVAVQLFGATESDLAYATRYIEESFVRRSTFNLQPSASFTEVNLNAGCPMTKVTREGAGAKLIEDPEKIYRL
;
A
#
# COMPACT_ATOMS: atom_id res chain seq x y z
N MET A 1 5.81 -19.15 13.11
CA MET A 1 4.51 -18.53 12.84
C MET A 1 4.78 -17.08 12.49
N LYS A 2 4.16 -16.53 11.45
CA LYS A 2 4.33 -15.10 11.10
C LYS A 2 3.12 -14.31 11.58
N TYR A 3 3.37 -13.19 12.23
CA TYR A 3 2.35 -12.24 12.65
C TYR A 3 2.32 -11.07 11.68
N VAL A 4 1.16 -10.77 11.12
CA VAL A 4 1.00 -9.73 10.10
C VAL A 4 -0.08 -8.76 10.55
N LEU A 5 0.24 -7.46 10.56
CA LEU A 5 -0.75 -6.42 10.79
C LEU A 5 -1.52 -6.15 9.49
N ALA A 6 -2.82 -6.41 9.49
CA ALA A 6 -3.69 -6.11 8.36
C ALA A 6 -3.83 -4.59 8.12
N PRO A 7 -4.06 -4.16 6.87
CA PRO A 7 -4.32 -2.75 6.55
C PRO A 7 -5.64 -2.28 7.19
N LEU A 8 -5.59 -1.17 7.92
CA LEU A 8 -6.74 -0.55 8.59
C LEU A 8 -6.77 0.94 8.26
N ALA A 9 -7.72 1.37 7.43
CA ALA A 9 -7.88 2.75 7.04
C ALA A 9 -8.09 3.68 8.25
N GLY A 10 -7.27 4.73 8.34
CA GLY A 10 -7.26 5.67 9.46
C GLY A 10 -6.49 5.19 10.70
N PHE A 11 -5.82 4.04 10.65
CA PHE A 11 -5.11 3.47 11.80
C PHE A 11 -3.69 3.01 11.49
N THR A 12 -3.45 2.41 10.32
CA THR A 12 -2.13 1.82 10.00
C THR A 12 -1.17 2.86 9.41
N ASP A 13 -1.05 4.00 10.08
CA ASP A 13 -0.03 5.01 9.83
C ASP A 13 1.37 4.53 10.31
N ALA A 14 2.43 5.26 9.98
CA ALA A 14 3.79 4.87 10.31
C ALA A 14 4.03 4.68 11.82
N PRO A 15 3.56 5.58 12.73
CA PRO A 15 3.70 5.37 14.16
C PRO A 15 3.04 4.10 14.69
N PHE A 16 1.83 3.79 14.20
CA PHE A 16 1.12 2.60 14.64
C PHE A 16 1.76 1.32 14.10
N ARG A 17 2.20 1.31 12.84
CA ARG A 17 2.95 0.17 12.28
C ARG A 17 4.23 -0.10 13.05
N ARG A 18 4.97 0.95 13.44
CA ARG A 18 6.15 0.80 14.29
C ARG A 18 5.83 0.14 15.63
N LEU A 19 4.80 0.59 16.34
CA LEU A 19 4.37 -0.02 17.61
C LEU A 19 4.02 -1.50 17.44
N CYS A 20 3.35 -1.86 16.34
CA CYS A 20 3.02 -3.25 16.04
C CYS A 20 4.27 -4.09 15.75
N HIS A 21 5.26 -3.52 15.05
CA HIS A 21 6.54 -4.19 14.82
C HIS A 21 7.30 -4.40 16.14
N GLU A 22 7.39 -3.39 17.00
CA GLU A 22 7.96 -3.51 18.35
C GLU A 22 7.22 -4.57 19.19
N GLY A 23 5.91 -4.73 18.97
CA GLY A 23 5.07 -5.76 19.59
C GLY A 23 5.22 -7.17 18.97
N GLY A 24 6.08 -7.34 17.96
CA GLY A 24 6.41 -8.63 17.35
C GLY A 24 5.70 -8.92 16.01
N ALA A 25 5.17 -7.92 15.34
CA ALA A 25 4.71 -8.09 13.95
C ALA A 25 5.90 -8.29 13.00
N ASP A 26 5.86 -9.35 12.19
CA ASP A 26 6.89 -9.64 11.18
C ASP A 26 6.73 -8.79 9.92
N LEU A 27 5.49 -8.35 9.62
CA LEU A 27 5.13 -7.53 8.47
C LEU A 27 3.95 -6.64 8.85
N THR A 28 3.97 -5.41 8.40
CA THR A 28 2.85 -4.48 8.55
C THR A 28 2.39 -3.97 7.20
N TYR A 29 1.11 -3.58 7.09
CA TYR A 29 0.56 -3.01 5.87
C TYR A 29 0.32 -1.51 6.05
N THR A 30 0.51 -0.74 4.97
CA THR A 30 0.00 0.64 4.91
C THR A 30 -1.53 0.66 4.98
N GLU A 31 -2.11 1.83 5.15
CA GLU A 31 -3.51 2.03 4.77
C GLU A 31 -3.70 1.74 3.27
N MET A 32 -4.97 1.62 2.84
CA MET A 32 -5.28 1.44 1.42
C MET A 32 -4.89 2.67 0.59
N VAL A 33 -3.96 2.52 -0.33
CA VAL A 33 -3.45 3.57 -1.20
C VAL A 33 -4.16 3.53 -2.55
N SER A 34 -4.74 4.65 -2.98
CA SER A 34 -5.40 4.75 -4.28
C SER A 34 -4.38 4.76 -5.42
N ALA A 35 -4.45 3.79 -6.32
CA ALA A 35 -3.60 3.78 -7.51
C ALA A 35 -3.88 4.99 -8.42
N ALA A 36 -5.14 5.32 -8.66
CA ALA A 36 -5.54 6.52 -9.38
C ALA A 36 -5.08 7.80 -8.66
N GLY A 37 -5.17 7.83 -7.32
CA GLY A 37 -4.67 8.96 -6.53
C GLY A 37 -3.18 9.20 -6.73
N LEU A 38 -2.36 8.16 -6.76
CA LEU A 38 -0.93 8.29 -7.08
C LEU A 38 -0.71 8.74 -8.52
N ALA A 39 -1.42 8.16 -9.49
CA ALA A 39 -1.30 8.50 -10.90
C ALA A 39 -1.65 9.97 -11.18
N HIS A 40 -2.57 10.55 -10.41
CA HIS A 40 -2.97 11.95 -10.51
C HIS A 40 -2.23 12.89 -9.53
N GLY A 41 -1.20 12.41 -8.85
CA GLY A 41 -0.35 13.26 -7.98
C GLY A 41 -1.04 13.75 -6.71
N SER A 42 -2.00 12.99 -6.18
CA SER A 42 -2.72 13.33 -4.94
C SER A 42 -1.79 13.36 -3.73
N SER A 43 -1.53 14.53 -3.17
CA SER A 43 -0.70 14.69 -1.97
C SER A 43 -1.23 13.89 -0.76
N PRO A 44 -2.53 13.88 -0.43
CA PRO A 44 -3.04 13.02 0.65
C PRO A 44 -2.77 11.53 0.43
N THR A 45 -2.81 11.07 -0.84
CA THR A 45 -2.51 9.67 -1.15
C THR A 45 -1.02 9.37 -0.97
N GLN A 46 -0.14 10.30 -1.35
CA GLN A 46 1.32 10.14 -1.17
C GLN A 46 1.70 10.08 0.32
N HIS A 47 1.01 10.80 1.19
CA HIS A 47 1.20 10.74 2.64
C HIS A 47 1.03 9.34 3.24
N LEU A 48 0.17 8.50 2.64
CA LEU A 48 -0.02 7.12 3.08
C LEU A 48 1.21 6.22 2.86
N LEU A 49 2.18 6.69 2.07
CA LEU A 49 3.46 6.02 1.82
C LEU A 49 4.59 6.51 2.74
N GLU A 50 4.29 7.38 3.69
CA GLU A 50 5.28 7.83 4.65
C GLU A 50 5.71 6.69 5.58
N THR A 51 6.99 6.66 5.89
CA THR A 51 7.62 5.68 6.77
C THR A 51 8.47 6.38 7.82
N MET A 52 8.75 5.71 8.91
CA MET A 52 9.59 6.21 9.99
C MET A 52 10.63 5.20 10.45
N ASP A 53 11.66 5.67 11.16
CA ASP A 53 12.73 4.84 11.68
C ASP A 53 12.19 3.75 12.63
N GLY A 54 12.69 2.54 12.48
CA GLY A 54 12.33 1.40 13.33
C GLY A 54 10.98 0.75 12.96
N GLU A 55 10.40 1.10 11.83
CA GLU A 55 9.09 0.57 11.41
C GLU A 55 9.12 -0.90 10.93
N GLY A 56 10.31 -1.42 10.57
CA GLY A 56 10.44 -2.78 10.06
C GLY A 56 9.93 -2.97 8.63
N PRO A 57 9.67 -4.22 8.20
CA PRO A 57 9.14 -4.52 6.87
C PRO A 57 7.70 -4.03 6.70
N VAL A 58 7.43 -3.34 5.58
CA VAL A 58 6.11 -2.79 5.26
C VAL A 58 5.65 -3.28 3.88
N ALA A 59 4.41 -3.72 3.79
CA ALA A 59 3.70 -3.96 2.53
C ALA A 59 2.84 -2.75 2.17
N VAL A 60 2.85 -2.33 0.91
CA VAL A 60 1.93 -1.30 0.41
C VAL A 60 0.68 -1.96 -0.12
N GLN A 61 -0.49 -1.62 0.44
CA GLN A 61 -1.74 -2.08 -0.13
C GLN A 61 -2.32 -1.05 -1.09
N LEU A 62 -2.39 -1.39 -2.38
CA LEU A 62 -3.04 -0.61 -3.42
C LEU A 62 -4.50 -1.01 -3.58
N PHE A 63 -5.37 -0.06 -3.92
CA PHE A 63 -6.66 -0.34 -4.53
C PHE A 63 -6.80 0.44 -5.84
N GLY A 64 -7.46 -0.18 -6.81
CA GLY A 64 -7.71 0.37 -8.14
C GLY A 64 -8.38 -0.66 -9.02
N ALA A 65 -8.82 -0.23 -10.19
CA ALA A 65 -9.54 -1.07 -11.13
C ALA A 65 -9.03 -0.92 -12.57
N THR A 66 -7.96 -0.15 -12.75
CA THR A 66 -7.37 0.22 -14.03
C THR A 66 -5.92 -0.26 -14.08
N GLU A 67 -5.56 -1.03 -15.10
CA GLU A 67 -4.20 -1.57 -15.29
C GLU A 67 -3.15 -0.45 -15.33
N SER A 68 -3.43 0.65 -16.06
CA SER A 68 -2.50 1.78 -16.19
C SER A 68 -2.21 2.46 -14.86
N ASP A 69 -3.23 2.65 -14.00
CA ASP A 69 -3.04 3.31 -12.71
C ASP A 69 -2.27 2.42 -11.74
N LEU A 70 -2.57 1.12 -11.72
CA LEU A 70 -1.85 0.15 -10.89
C LEU A 70 -0.40 0.00 -11.34
N ALA A 71 -0.14 -0.07 -12.64
CA ALA A 71 1.21 -0.11 -13.18
C ALA A 71 1.99 1.17 -12.87
N TYR A 72 1.35 2.34 -12.94
CA TYR A 72 1.96 3.60 -12.53
C TYR A 72 2.28 3.60 -11.03
N ALA A 73 1.29 3.25 -10.19
CA ALA A 73 1.44 3.26 -8.74
C ALA A 73 2.56 2.33 -8.27
N THR A 74 2.65 1.12 -8.84
CA THR A 74 3.71 0.16 -8.51
C THR A 74 5.09 0.73 -8.85
N ARG A 75 5.26 1.29 -10.05
CA ARG A 75 6.53 1.94 -10.45
C ARG A 75 6.86 3.13 -9.56
N TYR A 76 5.87 3.96 -9.22
CA TYR A 76 6.06 5.10 -8.32
C TYR A 76 6.59 4.65 -6.95
N ILE A 77 6.07 3.56 -6.40
CA ILE A 77 6.51 2.98 -5.13
C ILE A 77 7.95 2.47 -5.26
N GLU A 78 8.26 1.71 -6.30
CA GLU A 78 9.62 1.20 -6.56
C GLU A 78 10.64 2.32 -6.72
N GLU A 79 10.35 3.34 -7.53
CA GLU A 79 11.25 4.48 -7.75
C GLU A 79 11.44 5.30 -6.47
N SER A 80 10.41 5.50 -5.70
CA SER A 80 10.48 6.21 -4.42
C SER A 80 11.39 5.50 -3.43
N PHE A 81 11.38 4.17 -3.44
CA PHE A 81 12.27 3.34 -2.64
C PHE A 81 13.72 3.44 -3.10
N VAL A 82 13.99 3.30 -4.40
CA VAL A 82 15.34 3.37 -4.98
C VAL A 82 15.96 4.75 -4.75
N ARG A 83 15.21 5.84 -4.93
CA ARG A 83 15.72 7.21 -4.70
C ARG A 83 16.16 7.44 -3.26
N ARG A 84 15.39 6.97 -2.28
CA ARG A 84 15.76 7.08 -0.85
C ARG A 84 17.04 6.30 -0.53
N SER A 85 17.20 5.12 -1.11
CA SER A 85 18.39 4.28 -0.97
C SER A 85 19.65 4.92 -1.58
N THR A 86 19.52 5.60 -2.72
CA THR A 86 20.66 6.21 -3.46
C THR A 86 21.24 7.44 -2.77
N PHE A 87 20.44 8.19 -2.01
CA PHE A 87 20.89 9.39 -1.30
C PHE A 87 21.41 9.14 0.12
N ASN A 88 21.73 7.89 0.49
CA ASN A 88 22.12 7.51 1.88
C ASN A 88 21.10 7.94 2.96
N LEU A 89 19.94 8.35 2.56
CA LEU A 89 18.78 8.41 3.44
C LEU A 89 18.42 6.95 3.68
N GLN A 90 18.95 6.35 4.74
CA GLN A 90 18.58 5.00 5.17
C GLN A 90 17.06 4.95 5.10
N PRO A 91 16.46 4.10 4.25
CA PRO A 91 15.00 3.98 4.27
C PRO A 91 14.63 3.53 5.67
N SER A 92 13.89 4.36 6.35
CA SER A 92 13.45 4.10 7.72
C SER A 92 12.60 2.83 7.83
N ALA A 93 12.02 2.40 6.72
CA ALA A 93 11.40 1.10 6.52
C ALA A 93 11.59 0.65 5.07
N SER A 94 11.62 -0.65 4.81
CA SER A 94 11.66 -1.20 3.46
C SER A 94 10.26 -1.64 3.05
N PHE A 95 9.77 -1.10 1.93
CA PHE A 95 8.61 -1.71 1.27
C PHE A 95 9.04 -3.05 0.67
N THR A 96 8.44 -4.13 1.14
CA THR A 96 8.83 -5.50 0.77
C THR A 96 7.94 -6.10 -0.30
N GLU A 97 6.70 -5.62 -0.39
CA GLU A 97 5.72 -6.10 -1.36
C GLU A 97 4.66 -5.04 -1.67
N VAL A 98 4.02 -5.20 -2.82
CA VAL A 98 2.80 -4.49 -3.19
C VAL A 98 1.66 -5.50 -3.20
N ASN A 99 0.55 -5.15 -2.55
CA ASN A 99 -0.63 -5.98 -2.42
C ASN A 99 -1.85 -5.31 -3.06
N LEU A 100 -2.64 -6.04 -3.82
CA LEU A 100 -3.90 -5.54 -4.40
C LEU A 100 -5.07 -5.83 -3.47
N ASN A 101 -5.80 -4.79 -3.07
CA ASN A 101 -7.03 -4.94 -2.30
C ASN A 101 -8.18 -5.44 -3.18
N ALA A 102 -8.63 -6.66 -2.92
CA ALA A 102 -9.81 -7.28 -3.54
C ALA A 102 -10.92 -7.57 -2.52
N GLY A 103 -10.88 -7.00 -1.31
CA GLY A 103 -11.82 -7.34 -0.23
C GLY A 103 -12.62 -6.16 0.34
N CYS A 104 -12.22 -4.92 0.12
CA CYS A 104 -12.88 -3.75 0.70
C CYS A 104 -14.30 -3.56 0.14
N PRO A 105 -15.36 -3.61 0.98
CA PRO A 105 -16.74 -3.47 0.53
C PRO A 105 -17.22 -2.01 0.49
N MET A 106 -16.38 -1.04 0.86
CA MET A 106 -16.76 0.37 0.94
C MET A 106 -17.31 0.86 -0.41
N THR A 107 -18.48 1.51 -0.37
CA THR A 107 -19.17 2.00 -1.57
C THR A 107 -18.30 2.89 -2.46
N LYS A 108 -17.45 3.72 -1.87
CA LYS A 108 -16.52 4.58 -2.62
C LYS A 108 -15.54 3.74 -3.46
N VAL A 109 -15.02 2.66 -2.90
CA VAL A 109 -14.05 1.77 -3.57
C VAL A 109 -14.75 0.90 -4.62
N THR A 110 -15.90 0.30 -4.26
CA THR A 110 -16.62 -0.61 -5.16
C THR A 110 -17.28 0.09 -6.35
N ARG A 111 -17.67 1.36 -6.21
CA ARG A 111 -18.15 2.19 -7.35
C ARG A 111 -17.09 2.42 -8.42
N GLU A 112 -15.82 2.45 -8.04
CA GLU A 112 -14.69 2.54 -8.96
C GLU A 112 -14.35 1.18 -9.61
N GLY A 113 -15.07 0.11 -9.27
CA GLY A 113 -14.82 -1.25 -9.75
C GLY A 113 -13.63 -1.94 -9.05
N ALA A 114 -13.19 -1.40 -7.90
CA ALA A 114 -12.07 -1.89 -7.09
C ALA A 114 -12.54 -2.62 -5.82
N GLY A 115 -11.61 -3.07 -5.00
CA GLY A 115 -11.92 -3.76 -3.74
C GLY A 115 -12.72 -5.03 -3.98
N ALA A 116 -13.76 -5.27 -3.15
CA ALA A 116 -14.60 -6.47 -3.25
C ALA A 116 -15.27 -6.63 -4.63
N LYS A 117 -15.44 -5.55 -5.39
CA LYS A 117 -16.00 -5.61 -6.75
C LYS A 117 -15.14 -6.39 -7.74
N LEU A 118 -13.82 -6.47 -7.51
CA LEU A 118 -12.92 -7.25 -8.35
C LEU A 118 -13.23 -8.74 -8.33
N ILE A 119 -13.77 -9.28 -7.23
CA ILE A 119 -14.07 -10.72 -7.09
C ILE A 119 -15.13 -11.17 -8.10
N GLU A 120 -15.97 -10.25 -8.58
CA GLU A 120 -16.99 -10.55 -9.59
C GLU A 120 -16.40 -10.78 -10.99
N ASP A 121 -15.14 -10.37 -11.22
CA ASP A 121 -14.43 -10.53 -12.50
C ASP A 121 -13.00 -11.07 -12.26
N PRO A 122 -12.84 -12.40 -12.10
CA PRO A 122 -11.53 -13.02 -11.88
C PRO A 122 -10.54 -12.76 -13.02
N GLU A 123 -11.01 -12.66 -14.25
CA GLU A 123 -10.17 -12.35 -15.42
C GLU A 123 -9.57 -10.94 -15.32
N LYS A 124 -10.32 -10.00 -14.75
CA LYS A 124 -9.82 -8.67 -14.47
C LYS A 124 -8.72 -8.70 -13.41
N ILE A 125 -8.90 -9.44 -12.31
CA ILE A 125 -7.86 -9.59 -11.27
C ILE A 125 -6.57 -10.13 -11.89
N TYR A 126 -6.68 -11.08 -12.81
CA TYR A 126 -5.52 -11.67 -13.48
C TYR A 126 -4.76 -10.67 -14.36
N ARG A 127 -5.44 -9.68 -14.93
CA ARG A 127 -4.82 -8.63 -15.77
C ARG A 127 -4.22 -7.48 -14.96
N LEU A 128 -4.72 -7.22 -13.75
CA LEU A 128 -4.23 -6.14 -12.88
C LEU A 128 -2.92 -6.49 -12.20
#